data_94565135d94fe0f9f0ade13c54c76adc
#
_entry.id   94565135d94fe0f9f0ade13c54c76adc
#
_cell.length_a   1.000
_cell.length_b   1.000
_cell.length_c   1.000
_cell.angle_alpha   90.00
_cell.angle_beta   90.00
_cell.angle_gamma   90.00
#
_symmetry.space_group_name_H-M   'P 1'
#
loop_
_entity.id
_entity.type
_entity.pdbx_description
1 polymer ?
#
loop_
_entity_poly.entity_id
_entity_poly.type
_entity_poly.pdbx_seq_one_letter_code
_entity_poly.pdbx_strand_id
1 'polypeptide(L)'
;PADVGREYESDVIRINSVSGKGGVAFVLKQQFGFALPEAMKEEVGYLIKGVSDRRHQELLPAEIFSIFEEAYMNPRSVFDISECHFKQEKGIQTEVTVEQGGERRVICGQGNGRLDAVSNCLKTFFGISYQLSVYEEHAVSKGSSSKAAAYVGLLQNGHYYWGVGVDEDIIKASVAALVSAVNKLTSEQHITKGREERIVDIIGYVQKNYRQVTLDMLSAEFHLSKPYLSKYIKEKAGTTFQAVVKKERMKKARTLLRETNQTVETVAAEVGYENVEHFNRLFKKSYGMTPVQYRTGHTEPEH
;
A
#
# COMPACT_ATOMS: atom_id res chain seq x y z
N PRO A 1 -44.60 -10.40 -48.20
CA PRO A 1 -43.31 -10.77 -47.60
C PRO A 1 -43.50 -10.77 -46.11
N ALA A 2 -43.43 -11.97 -45.52
CA ALA A 2 -43.61 -12.15 -44.10
C ALA A 2 -42.37 -11.61 -43.38
N ASP A 3 -42.58 -10.67 -42.44
CA ASP A 3 -41.59 -10.21 -41.54
C ASP A 3 -41.13 -11.36 -40.64
N VAL A 4 -39.86 -11.69 -40.77
CA VAL A 4 -39.12 -12.52 -39.82
C VAL A 4 -38.93 -11.66 -38.58
N GLY A 5 -39.74 -11.92 -37.55
CA GLY A 5 -39.54 -11.33 -36.21
C GLY A 5 -38.17 -11.71 -35.68
N ARG A 6 -37.17 -10.88 -35.92
CA ARG A 6 -35.99 -10.81 -35.09
C ARG A 6 -36.37 -9.95 -33.90
N GLU A 7 -36.67 -10.60 -32.77
CA GLU A 7 -36.50 -9.97 -31.48
C GLU A 7 -35.05 -9.51 -31.44
N TYR A 8 -34.80 -8.22 -31.36
CA TYR A 8 -33.53 -7.68 -30.99
C TYR A 8 -33.35 -8.12 -29.53
N GLU A 9 -32.70 -9.27 -29.33
CA GLU A 9 -32.02 -9.50 -28.10
C GLU A 9 -31.12 -8.28 -27.89
N SER A 10 -31.38 -7.54 -26.83
CA SER A 10 -30.57 -6.40 -26.44
C SER A 10 -29.13 -6.95 -26.38
N ASP A 11 -28.27 -6.49 -27.28
CA ASP A 11 -26.87 -6.91 -27.36
C ASP A 11 -26.26 -6.73 -25.98
N VAL A 12 -26.11 -7.83 -25.26
CA VAL A 12 -25.46 -7.85 -23.96
C VAL A 12 -23.98 -7.59 -24.23
N ILE A 13 -23.56 -6.34 -24.07
CA ILE A 13 -22.17 -5.96 -24.23
C ILE A 13 -21.36 -6.70 -23.16
N ARG A 14 -20.52 -7.64 -23.59
CA ARG A 14 -19.61 -8.39 -22.74
C ARG A 14 -18.20 -7.87 -22.91
N ILE A 15 -17.49 -7.69 -21.81
CA ILE A 15 -16.09 -7.29 -21.81
C ILE A 15 -15.23 -8.51 -21.56
N ASN A 16 -14.33 -8.80 -22.49
CA ASN A 16 -13.35 -9.87 -22.39
C ASN A 16 -11.92 -9.28 -22.27
N SER A 17 -10.93 -10.15 -22.12
CA SER A 17 -9.50 -9.79 -22.02
C SER A 17 -8.96 -9.01 -23.22
N VAL A 18 -9.66 -9.05 -24.36
CA VAL A 18 -9.31 -8.32 -25.60
C VAL A 18 -9.96 -6.93 -25.65
N SER A 19 -11.00 -6.68 -24.83
CA SER A 19 -11.66 -5.39 -24.77
C SER A 19 -10.74 -4.36 -24.15
N GLY A 20 -10.33 -3.36 -24.95
CA GLY A 20 -9.46 -2.28 -24.50
C GLY A 20 -10.09 -1.37 -23.45
N LYS A 21 -9.29 -0.47 -22.87
CA LYS A 21 -9.69 0.55 -21.86
C LYS A 21 -10.95 1.37 -22.27
N GLY A 22 -11.16 1.55 -23.56
CA GLY A 22 -12.35 2.24 -24.09
C GLY A 22 -13.65 1.47 -23.89
N GLY A 23 -13.63 0.14 -23.95
CA GLY A 23 -14.81 -0.72 -23.79
C GLY A 23 -15.40 -0.65 -22.37
N VAL A 24 -14.56 -0.70 -21.34
CA VAL A 24 -14.99 -0.60 -19.93
C VAL A 24 -15.61 0.77 -19.65
N ALA A 25 -14.94 1.86 -20.07
CA ALA A 25 -15.44 3.22 -19.90
C ALA A 25 -16.78 3.44 -20.65
N PHE A 26 -16.93 2.82 -21.83
CA PHE A 26 -18.17 2.85 -22.60
C PHE A 26 -19.33 2.16 -21.84
N VAL A 27 -19.10 0.95 -21.29
CA VAL A 27 -20.13 0.24 -20.51
C VAL A 27 -20.55 1.03 -19.29
N LEU A 28 -19.60 1.55 -18.51
CA LEU A 28 -19.89 2.36 -17.32
C LEU A 28 -20.70 3.61 -17.67
N LYS A 29 -20.37 4.27 -18.79
CA LYS A 29 -21.11 5.45 -19.26
C LYS A 29 -22.51 5.11 -19.76
N GLN A 30 -22.65 4.11 -20.64
CA GLN A 30 -23.91 3.84 -21.32
C GLN A 30 -24.95 3.16 -20.42
N GLN A 31 -24.51 2.24 -19.55
CA GLN A 31 -25.44 1.46 -18.72
C GLN A 31 -25.63 2.05 -17.31
N PHE A 32 -24.60 2.71 -16.77
CA PHE A 32 -24.64 3.21 -15.39
C PHE A 32 -24.50 4.73 -15.26
N GLY A 33 -24.26 5.43 -16.38
CA GLY A 33 -24.18 6.89 -16.41
C GLY A 33 -22.83 7.47 -15.95
N PHE A 34 -21.80 6.65 -15.69
CA PHE A 34 -20.50 7.10 -15.20
C PHE A 34 -19.53 7.47 -16.33
N ALA A 35 -19.37 8.76 -16.59
CA ALA A 35 -18.42 9.28 -17.57
C ALA A 35 -17.05 9.49 -16.89
N LEU A 36 -16.18 8.50 -16.98
CA LEU A 36 -14.87 8.53 -16.32
C LEU A 36 -13.95 9.64 -16.88
N PRO A 37 -13.21 10.36 -16.02
CA PRO A 37 -12.10 11.22 -16.41
C PRO A 37 -11.11 10.48 -17.31
N GLU A 38 -10.52 11.15 -18.30
CA GLU A 38 -9.62 10.53 -19.27
C GLU A 38 -8.43 9.81 -18.57
N ALA A 39 -7.85 10.48 -17.58
CA ALA A 39 -6.72 9.94 -16.81
C ALA A 39 -7.09 8.72 -15.95
N MET A 40 -8.39 8.52 -15.61
CA MET A 40 -8.86 7.39 -14.81
C MET A 40 -9.15 6.14 -15.65
N LYS A 41 -9.51 6.30 -16.94
CA LYS A 41 -9.95 5.21 -17.83
C LYS A 41 -8.95 4.08 -17.93
N GLU A 42 -7.66 4.40 -17.92
CA GLU A 42 -6.59 3.41 -18.05
C GLU A 42 -6.49 2.52 -16.82
N GLU A 43 -6.51 3.11 -15.62
CA GLU A 43 -6.46 2.37 -14.35
C GLU A 43 -7.67 1.46 -14.19
N VAL A 44 -8.89 1.99 -14.45
CA VAL A 44 -10.12 1.20 -14.40
C VAL A 44 -10.09 0.06 -15.42
N GLY A 45 -9.59 0.32 -16.63
CA GLY A 45 -9.43 -0.71 -17.66
C GLY A 45 -8.50 -1.83 -17.22
N TYR A 46 -7.35 -1.52 -16.64
CA TYR A 46 -6.43 -2.53 -16.10
C TYR A 46 -6.98 -3.30 -14.91
N LEU A 47 -7.72 -2.63 -14.01
CA LEU A 47 -8.39 -3.30 -12.89
C LEU A 47 -9.37 -4.36 -13.39
N ILE A 48 -10.29 -3.98 -14.28
CA ILE A 48 -11.33 -4.86 -14.82
C ILE A 48 -10.70 -6.01 -15.61
N LYS A 49 -9.73 -5.71 -16.48
CA LYS A 49 -8.97 -6.72 -17.21
C LYS A 49 -8.29 -7.72 -16.28
N GLY A 50 -7.62 -7.23 -15.22
CA GLY A 50 -6.96 -8.10 -14.25
C GLY A 50 -7.92 -9.04 -13.50
N VAL A 51 -9.17 -8.64 -13.28
CA VAL A 51 -10.21 -9.51 -12.70
C VAL A 51 -10.69 -10.55 -13.72
N SER A 52 -10.97 -10.13 -14.97
CA SER A 52 -11.37 -11.03 -16.06
C SER A 52 -10.31 -12.10 -16.33
N ASP A 53 -9.03 -11.73 -16.41
CA ASP A 53 -7.93 -12.64 -16.63
C ASP A 53 -7.78 -13.67 -15.49
N ARG A 54 -7.94 -13.26 -14.23
CA ARG A 54 -7.88 -14.16 -13.07
C ARG A 54 -9.05 -15.14 -13.01
N ARG A 55 -10.25 -14.72 -13.43
CA ARG A 55 -11.45 -15.56 -13.45
C ARG A 55 -11.55 -16.43 -14.70
N HIS A 56 -10.73 -16.15 -15.73
CA HIS A 56 -10.81 -16.77 -17.05
C HIS A 56 -12.22 -16.69 -17.66
N GLN A 57 -12.93 -15.58 -17.41
CA GLN A 57 -14.31 -15.36 -17.85
C GLN A 57 -14.52 -13.93 -18.34
N GLU A 58 -15.46 -13.79 -19.28
CA GLU A 58 -16.00 -12.50 -19.65
C GLU A 58 -16.85 -11.94 -18.51
N LEU A 59 -16.72 -10.64 -18.24
CA LEU A 59 -17.46 -9.97 -17.19
C LEU A 59 -18.73 -9.34 -17.77
N LEU A 60 -19.83 -9.55 -17.07
CA LEU A 60 -21.10 -8.86 -17.35
C LEU A 60 -21.03 -7.39 -16.90
N PRO A 61 -21.82 -6.50 -17.50
CA PRO A 61 -21.87 -5.09 -17.10
C PRO A 61 -22.10 -4.85 -15.61
N ALA A 62 -22.98 -5.62 -14.98
CA ALA A 62 -23.24 -5.53 -13.54
C ALA A 62 -22.02 -5.92 -12.70
N GLU A 63 -21.23 -6.91 -13.14
CA GLU A 63 -19.99 -7.30 -12.47
C GLU A 63 -18.90 -6.23 -12.61
N ILE A 64 -18.81 -5.62 -13.80
CA ILE A 64 -17.90 -4.49 -14.06
C ILE A 64 -18.24 -3.33 -13.12
N PHE A 65 -19.52 -2.99 -12.98
CA PHE A 65 -19.97 -1.93 -12.09
C PHE A 65 -19.70 -2.26 -10.62
N SER A 66 -19.97 -3.48 -10.17
CA SER A 66 -19.69 -3.91 -8.80
C SER A 66 -18.19 -3.82 -8.46
N ILE A 67 -17.31 -4.22 -9.39
CA ILE A 67 -15.86 -4.10 -9.21
C ILE A 67 -15.43 -2.61 -9.15
N PHE A 68 -16.00 -1.79 -10.02
CA PHE A 68 -15.76 -0.35 -10.04
C PHE A 68 -16.22 0.32 -8.74
N GLU A 69 -17.43 0.00 -8.28
CA GLU A 69 -18.00 0.51 -7.04
C GLU A 69 -17.13 0.13 -5.83
N GLU A 70 -16.77 -1.14 -5.71
CA GLU A 70 -15.91 -1.63 -4.62
C GLU A 70 -14.53 -0.95 -4.62
N ALA A 71 -13.97 -0.71 -5.79
CA ALA A 71 -12.62 -0.15 -5.89
C ALA A 71 -12.55 1.36 -5.68
N TYR A 72 -13.60 2.11 -6.03
CA TYR A 72 -13.53 3.57 -6.11
C TYR A 72 -14.60 4.32 -5.31
N MET A 73 -15.75 3.70 -4.98
CA MET A 73 -16.85 4.35 -4.29
C MET A 73 -16.98 3.93 -2.83
N ASN A 74 -16.58 2.72 -2.49
CA ASN A 74 -16.57 2.18 -1.15
C ASN A 74 -15.21 1.54 -0.82
N PRO A 75 -14.10 2.26 -0.86
CA PRO A 75 -12.85 1.72 -0.34
C PRO A 75 -13.07 1.42 1.14
N ARG A 76 -12.47 0.33 1.64
CA ARG A 76 -12.47 0.00 3.07
C ARG A 76 -12.02 1.24 3.84
N SER A 77 -12.96 1.91 4.47
CA SER A 77 -12.75 3.24 5.02
C SER A 77 -11.85 3.18 6.25
N VAL A 78 -10.73 3.88 6.19
CA VAL A 78 -9.89 4.17 7.37
C VAL A 78 -10.60 5.24 8.22
N PHE A 79 -11.32 6.16 7.55
CA PHE A 79 -12.13 7.19 8.16
C PHE A 79 -13.32 7.55 7.25
N ASP A 80 -14.30 8.24 7.82
CA ASP A 80 -15.42 8.85 7.09
C ASP A 80 -15.64 10.28 7.56
N ILE A 81 -16.44 11.05 6.80
CA ILE A 81 -16.86 12.41 7.16
C ILE A 81 -18.38 12.39 7.32
N SER A 82 -18.85 12.63 8.55
CA SER A 82 -20.29 12.67 8.84
C SER A 82 -20.91 14.04 8.60
N GLU A 83 -20.16 15.12 8.80
CA GLU A 83 -20.66 16.49 8.67
C GLU A 83 -19.59 17.43 8.08
N CYS A 84 -20.03 18.36 7.23
CA CYS A 84 -19.21 19.45 6.70
C CYS A 84 -19.98 20.76 6.78
N HIS A 85 -19.43 21.74 7.48
CA HIS A 85 -19.95 23.10 7.53
C HIS A 85 -19.00 24.05 6.83
N PHE A 86 -19.56 24.96 6.02
CA PHE A 86 -18.77 25.94 5.24
C PHE A 86 -19.17 27.35 5.60
N LYS A 87 -18.18 28.22 5.80
CA LYS A 87 -18.35 29.64 6.02
C LYS A 87 -17.48 30.41 5.04
N GLN A 88 -18.07 31.41 4.37
CA GLN A 88 -17.36 32.25 3.42
C GLN A 88 -16.94 33.55 4.13
N GLU A 89 -15.63 33.77 4.21
CA GLU A 89 -15.04 35.01 4.74
C GLU A 89 -13.98 35.53 3.76
N LYS A 90 -12.70 35.46 4.11
CA LYS A 90 -11.58 35.71 3.17
C LYS A 90 -11.09 34.39 2.55
N GLY A 91 -11.98 33.72 1.78
CA GLY A 91 -11.84 32.34 1.32
C GLY A 91 -12.95 31.45 1.90
N ILE A 92 -12.84 30.14 1.72
CA ILE A 92 -13.77 29.18 2.31
C ILE A 92 -13.13 28.57 3.55
N GLN A 93 -13.74 28.79 4.70
CA GLN A 93 -13.45 28.05 5.92
C GLN A 93 -14.38 26.85 6.01
N THR A 94 -13.87 25.73 6.52
CA THR A 94 -14.66 24.53 6.75
C THR A 94 -14.40 23.98 8.15
N GLU A 95 -15.48 23.44 8.73
CA GLU A 95 -15.45 22.59 9.92
C GLU A 95 -15.97 21.22 9.49
N VAL A 96 -15.18 20.18 9.73
CA VAL A 96 -15.42 18.82 9.26
C VAL A 96 -15.41 17.87 10.45
N THR A 97 -16.47 17.07 10.59
CA THR A 97 -16.52 15.99 11.60
C THR A 97 -16.02 14.71 10.95
N VAL A 98 -14.83 14.26 11.37
CA VAL A 98 -14.19 13.02 10.94
C VAL A 98 -14.52 11.90 11.91
N GLU A 99 -14.94 10.75 11.40
CA GLU A 99 -15.15 9.51 12.13
C GLU A 99 -14.05 8.51 11.80
N GLN A 100 -13.29 8.09 12.82
CA GLN A 100 -12.20 7.13 12.67
C GLN A 100 -12.14 6.19 13.88
N GLY A 101 -12.18 4.87 13.64
CA GLY A 101 -12.09 3.88 14.72
C GLY A 101 -13.17 4.00 15.80
N GLY A 102 -14.35 4.55 15.47
CA GLY A 102 -15.46 4.81 16.40
C GLY A 102 -15.36 6.15 17.17
N GLU A 103 -14.28 6.91 16.99
CA GLU A 103 -14.13 8.25 17.55
C GLU A 103 -14.56 9.32 16.54
N ARG A 104 -15.18 10.38 17.05
CA ARG A 104 -15.53 11.59 16.29
C ARG A 104 -14.59 12.73 16.65
N ARG A 105 -14.04 13.40 15.64
CA ARG A 105 -13.17 14.56 15.82
C ARG A 105 -13.57 15.67 14.85
N VAL A 106 -13.70 16.87 15.40
CA VAL A 106 -13.95 18.06 14.59
C VAL A 106 -12.62 18.69 14.22
N ILE A 107 -12.41 18.88 12.93
CA ILE A 107 -11.22 19.50 12.35
C ILE A 107 -11.60 20.70 11.50
N CYS A 108 -10.73 21.70 11.43
CA CYS A 108 -10.98 22.93 10.68
C CYS A 108 -9.93 23.13 9.59
N GLY A 109 -10.33 23.77 8.51
CA GLY A 109 -9.43 24.10 7.40
C GLY A 109 -9.91 25.31 6.63
N GLN A 110 -9.04 25.78 5.74
CA GLN A 110 -9.30 26.90 4.86
C GLN A 110 -8.78 26.59 3.46
N GLY A 111 -9.49 27.06 2.44
CA GLY A 111 -9.12 26.90 1.04
C GLY A 111 -9.75 27.93 0.13
N ASN A 112 -9.39 27.89 -1.14
CA ASN A 112 -9.95 28.78 -2.17
C ASN A 112 -11.37 28.36 -2.60
N GLY A 113 -11.71 27.06 -2.39
CA GLY A 113 -13.01 26.48 -2.66
C GLY A 113 -13.38 25.47 -1.55
N ARG A 114 -14.65 24.99 -1.60
CA ARG A 114 -15.15 24.05 -0.57
C ARG A 114 -14.34 22.75 -0.51
N LEU A 115 -14.11 22.13 -1.67
CA LEU A 115 -13.34 20.88 -1.74
C LEU A 115 -11.88 21.08 -1.35
N ASP A 116 -11.27 22.21 -1.74
CA ASP A 116 -9.91 22.57 -1.35
C ASP A 116 -9.77 22.78 0.17
N ALA A 117 -10.74 23.44 0.79
CA ALA A 117 -10.79 23.62 2.24
C ALA A 117 -10.84 22.28 2.99
N VAL A 118 -11.71 21.33 2.57
CA VAL A 118 -11.78 19.97 3.12
C VAL A 118 -10.48 19.20 2.88
N SER A 119 -9.91 19.30 1.68
CA SER A 119 -8.64 18.68 1.34
C SER A 119 -7.50 19.15 2.26
N ASN A 120 -7.41 20.46 2.52
CA ASN A 120 -6.40 21.03 3.41
C ASN A 120 -6.61 20.61 4.89
N CYS A 121 -7.87 20.48 5.33
CA CYS A 121 -8.20 19.86 6.61
C CYS A 121 -7.61 18.45 6.73
N LEU A 122 -7.91 17.58 5.76
CA LEU A 122 -7.47 16.18 5.77
C LEU A 122 -5.94 16.05 5.68
N LYS A 123 -5.28 16.87 4.86
CA LYS A 123 -3.81 16.91 4.80
C LYS A 123 -3.19 17.19 6.17
N THR A 124 -3.72 18.21 6.86
CA THR A 124 -3.22 18.60 8.19
C THR A 124 -3.51 17.53 9.22
N PHE A 125 -4.73 16.98 9.24
CA PHE A 125 -5.16 16.00 10.23
C PHE A 125 -4.39 14.68 10.14
N PHE A 126 -4.19 14.17 8.93
CA PHE A 126 -3.47 12.90 8.70
C PHE A 126 -1.95 13.08 8.54
N GLY A 127 -1.44 14.32 8.49
CA GLY A 127 -0.02 14.57 8.22
C GLY A 127 0.43 14.10 6.84
N ILE A 128 -0.45 14.14 5.84
CA ILE A 128 -0.20 13.64 4.47
C ILE A 128 -0.05 14.78 3.48
N SER A 129 0.70 14.53 2.42
CA SER A 129 0.90 15.48 1.33
C SER A 129 0.49 14.84 0.01
N TYR A 130 -0.37 15.51 -0.74
CA TYR A 130 -0.78 15.15 -2.10
C TYR A 130 -1.22 16.40 -2.85
N GLN A 131 -1.27 16.31 -4.17
CA GLN A 131 -1.87 17.32 -5.03
C GLN A 131 -3.26 16.81 -5.47
N LEU A 132 -4.32 17.62 -5.29
CA LEU A 132 -5.61 17.39 -5.93
C LEU A 132 -5.44 17.78 -7.40
N SER A 133 -5.21 16.79 -8.26
CA SER A 133 -4.78 16.98 -9.64
C SER A 133 -5.96 16.93 -10.62
N VAL A 134 -6.97 16.11 -10.31
CA VAL A 134 -8.17 15.99 -11.15
C VAL A 134 -9.40 16.13 -10.28
N TYR A 135 -10.34 16.95 -10.76
CA TYR A 135 -11.68 17.04 -10.22
C TYR A 135 -12.67 17.22 -11.40
N GLU A 136 -13.57 16.28 -11.54
CA GLU A 136 -14.62 16.31 -12.54
C GLU A 136 -15.96 15.90 -11.90
N GLU A 137 -17.07 16.40 -12.43
CA GLU A 137 -18.42 16.10 -11.96
C GLU A 137 -19.41 16.07 -13.10
N HIS A 138 -20.46 15.27 -12.99
CA HIS A 138 -21.57 15.27 -13.93
C HIS A 138 -22.82 14.60 -13.31
N ALA A 139 -23.99 14.81 -13.93
CA ALA A 139 -25.20 14.14 -13.53
C ALA A 139 -25.24 12.69 -14.04
N VAL A 140 -25.49 11.71 -13.16
CA VAL A 140 -25.59 10.28 -13.50
C VAL A 140 -26.95 9.95 -14.12
N SER A 141 -28.02 10.66 -13.72
CA SER A 141 -29.37 10.45 -14.21
C SER A 141 -30.01 11.78 -14.67
N LYS A 142 -31.06 11.70 -15.43
CA LYS A 142 -31.85 12.88 -15.90
C LYS A 142 -33.05 13.10 -14.98
N GLY A 143 -33.35 14.36 -14.65
CA GLY A 143 -34.56 14.75 -13.89
C GLY A 143 -34.23 15.56 -12.64
N SER A 144 -35.27 15.95 -11.90
CA SER A 144 -35.17 16.81 -10.70
C SER A 144 -34.58 16.13 -9.49
N SER A 145 -34.56 14.80 -9.44
CA SER A 145 -33.90 13.96 -8.43
C SER A 145 -32.62 13.30 -8.98
N SER A 146 -31.93 14.00 -9.89
CA SER A 146 -30.70 13.52 -10.50
C SER A 146 -29.56 13.46 -9.46
N LYS A 147 -28.88 12.32 -9.35
CA LYS A 147 -27.64 12.21 -8.59
C LYS A 147 -26.46 12.75 -9.39
N ALA A 148 -25.55 13.40 -8.71
CA ALA A 148 -24.27 13.81 -9.26
C ALA A 148 -23.19 12.76 -8.93
N ALA A 149 -22.35 12.44 -9.91
CA ALA A 149 -21.10 11.73 -9.68
C ALA A 149 -19.95 12.74 -9.69
N ALA A 150 -19.09 12.66 -8.69
CA ALA A 150 -17.86 13.42 -8.60
C ALA A 150 -16.65 12.46 -8.62
N TYR A 151 -15.58 12.88 -9.27
CA TYR A 151 -14.33 12.15 -9.40
C TYR A 151 -13.20 13.00 -8.86
N VAL A 152 -12.40 12.43 -7.99
CA VAL A 152 -11.21 13.06 -7.42
C VAL A 152 -9.99 12.21 -7.71
N GLY A 153 -8.97 12.80 -8.34
CA GLY A 153 -7.66 12.22 -8.57
C GLY A 153 -6.61 12.94 -7.74
N LEU A 154 -6.06 12.25 -6.73
CA LEU A 154 -4.97 12.75 -5.90
C LEU A 154 -3.64 12.23 -6.47
N LEU A 155 -2.70 13.13 -6.73
CA LEU A 155 -1.37 12.79 -7.20
C LEU A 155 -0.37 12.85 -6.03
N GLN A 156 0.32 11.74 -5.77
CA GLN A 156 1.42 11.65 -4.81
C GLN A 156 2.53 10.76 -5.37
N ASN A 157 3.78 11.24 -5.36
CA ASN A 157 4.95 10.49 -5.85
C ASN A 157 4.80 9.92 -7.28
N GLY A 158 4.08 10.64 -8.15
CA GLY A 158 3.84 10.20 -9.54
C GLY A 158 2.71 9.16 -9.69
N HIS A 159 2.02 8.80 -8.61
CA HIS A 159 0.91 7.85 -8.62
C HIS A 159 -0.43 8.54 -8.33
N TYR A 160 -1.49 8.14 -9.06
CA TYR A 160 -2.83 8.63 -8.83
C TYR A 160 -3.59 7.74 -7.84
N TYR A 161 -4.33 8.40 -6.94
CA TYR A 161 -5.30 7.78 -6.02
C TYR A 161 -6.67 8.32 -6.36
N TRP A 162 -7.49 7.47 -6.97
CA TRP A 162 -8.82 7.86 -7.44
C TRP A 162 -9.89 7.53 -6.43
N GLY A 163 -10.83 8.46 -6.26
CA GLY A 163 -12.07 8.27 -5.54
C GLY A 163 -13.27 8.78 -6.34
N VAL A 164 -14.39 8.13 -6.14
CA VAL A 164 -15.67 8.49 -6.76
C VAL A 164 -16.72 8.63 -5.67
N GLY A 165 -17.53 9.65 -5.73
CA GLY A 165 -18.67 9.87 -4.83
C GLY A 165 -19.95 10.15 -5.63
N VAL A 166 -21.08 9.72 -5.08
CA VAL A 166 -22.41 9.92 -5.72
C VAL A 166 -23.39 10.37 -4.65
N ASP A 167 -24.02 11.52 -4.88
CA ASP A 167 -25.06 12.07 -4.00
C ASP A 167 -25.99 12.99 -4.80
N GLU A 168 -27.16 13.32 -4.25
CA GLU A 168 -28.06 14.35 -4.80
C GLU A 168 -27.46 15.75 -4.65
N ASP A 169 -26.66 15.96 -3.59
CA ASP A 169 -25.88 17.18 -3.35
C ASP A 169 -24.48 17.02 -3.92
N ILE A 170 -24.12 17.88 -4.88
CA ILE A 170 -22.83 17.86 -5.56
C ILE A 170 -21.64 18.04 -4.59
N ILE A 171 -21.83 18.82 -3.52
CA ILE A 171 -20.78 19.02 -2.52
C ILE A 171 -20.56 17.74 -1.71
N LYS A 172 -21.64 17.04 -1.34
CA LYS A 172 -21.55 15.74 -0.66
C LYS A 172 -20.89 14.68 -1.57
N ALA A 173 -21.28 14.63 -2.85
CA ALA A 173 -20.64 13.76 -3.83
C ALA A 173 -19.14 14.03 -3.94
N SER A 174 -18.74 15.31 -3.99
CA SER A 174 -17.35 15.74 -4.08
C SER A 174 -16.55 15.39 -2.84
N VAL A 175 -17.12 15.60 -1.64
CA VAL A 175 -16.49 15.22 -0.37
C VAL A 175 -16.36 13.70 -0.28
N ALA A 176 -17.38 12.94 -0.64
CA ALA A 176 -17.32 11.47 -0.67
C ALA A 176 -16.23 10.95 -1.62
N ALA A 177 -16.08 11.57 -2.81
CA ALA A 177 -15.00 11.25 -3.74
C ALA A 177 -13.61 11.53 -3.13
N LEU A 178 -13.46 12.68 -2.47
CA LEU A 178 -12.20 13.03 -1.79
C LEU A 178 -11.90 12.06 -0.65
N VAL A 179 -12.87 11.71 0.18
CA VAL A 179 -12.73 10.72 1.27
C VAL A 179 -12.30 9.38 0.72
N SER A 180 -12.93 8.90 -0.35
CA SER A 180 -12.56 7.66 -1.03
C SER A 180 -11.12 7.66 -1.52
N ALA A 181 -10.67 8.74 -2.16
CA ALA A 181 -9.30 8.87 -2.65
C ALA A 181 -8.28 8.94 -1.50
N VAL A 182 -8.56 9.69 -0.42
CA VAL A 182 -7.69 9.79 0.76
C VAL A 182 -7.64 8.47 1.53
N ASN A 183 -8.76 7.76 1.67
CA ASN A 183 -8.77 6.42 2.29
C ASN A 183 -7.86 5.44 1.53
N LYS A 184 -7.91 5.46 0.20
CA LYS A 184 -7.05 4.62 -0.65
C LYS A 184 -5.57 4.95 -0.45
N LEU A 185 -5.24 6.25 -0.47
CA LEU A 185 -3.88 6.75 -0.24
C LEU A 185 -3.36 6.37 1.16
N THR A 186 -4.14 6.59 2.22
CA THR A 186 -3.74 6.29 3.59
C THR A 186 -3.64 4.78 3.85
N SER A 187 -4.53 3.98 3.30
CA SER A 187 -4.46 2.51 3.40
C SER A 187 -3.18 1.96 2.79
N GLU A 188 -2.75 2.44 1.62
CA GLU A 188 -1.49 2.03 1.01
C GLU A 188 -0.27 2.49 1.81
N GLN A 189 -0.30 3.68 2.39
CA GLN A 189 0.77 4.16 3.28
C GLN A 189 0.88 3.31 4.55
N HIS A 190 -0.25 2.96 5.18
CA HIS A 190 -0.25 2.06 6.34
C HIS A 190 0.30 0.67 6.00
N ILE A 191 -0.06 0.11 4.84
CA ILE A 191 0.49 -1.16 4.36
C ILE A 191 2.00 -1.05 4.13
N THR A 192 2.46 0.04 3.52
CA THR A 192 3.89 0.27 3.25
C THR A 192 4.67 0.44 4.57
N LYS A 193 4.17 1.28 5.49
CA LYS A 193 4.78 1.49 6.81
C LYS A 193 4.82 0.19 7.62
N GLY A 194 3.73 -0.56 7.69
CA GLY A 194 3.69 -1.86 8.36
C GLY A 194 4.62 -2.90 7.73
N ARG A 195 4.91 -2.81 6.41
CA ARG A 195 5.92 -3.64 5.76
C ARG A 195 7.35 -3.22 6.11
N GLU A 196 7.61 -1.92 6.24
CA GLU A 196 8.93 -1.42 6.66
C GLU A 196 9.19 -1.71 8.14
N GLU A 197 8.22 -1.53 9.01
CA GLU A 197 8.30 -1.92 10.42
C GLU A 197 8.54 -3.44 10.55
N ARG A 198 7.86 -4.25 9.75
CA ARG A 198 8.03 -5.71 9.77
C ARG A 198 9.43 -6.18 9.40
N ILE A 199 10.16 -5.52 8.48
CA ILE A 199 11.56 -5.90 8.20
C ILE A 199 12.47 -5.57 9.37
N VAL A 200 12.22 -4.47 10.07
CA VAL A 200 12.97 -4.11 11.30
C VAL A 200 12.75 -5.17 12.38
N ASP A 201 11.51 -5.62 12.57
CA ASP A 201 11.19 -6.68 13.54
C ASP A 201 11.85 -8.01 13.17
N ILE A 202 11.82 -8.41 11.90
CA ILE A 202 12.50 -9.63 11.41
C ILE A 202 14.00 -9.54 11.64
N ILE A 203 14.63 -8.42 11.32
CA ILE A 203 16.07 -8.23 11.56
C ILE A 203 16.36 -8.22 13.06
N GLY A 204 15.55 -7.55 13.87
CA GLY A 204 15.64 -7.55 15.33
C GLY A 204 15.54 -8.96 15.92
N TYR A 205 14.61 -9.78 15.42
CA TYR A 205 14.50 -11.19 15.81
C TYR A 205 15.77 -12.00 15.46
N VAL A 206 16.29 -11.80 14.25
CA VAL A 206 17.56 -12.45 13.82
C VAL A 206 18.71 -12.02 14.72
N GLN A 207 18.81 -10.73 15.07
CA GLN A 207 19.84 -10.20 15.96
C GLN A 207 19.77 -10.78 17.38
N LYS A 208 18.56 -11.00 17.88
CA LYS A 208 18.33 -11.60 19.20
C LYS A 208 18.61 -13.10 19.22
N ASN A 209 18.30 -13.81 18.14
CA ASN A 209 18.34 -15.28 18.04
C ASN A 209 19.46 -15.81 17.10
N TYR A 210 20.44 -14.97 16.73
CA TYR A 210 21.45 -15.24 15.70
C TYR A 210 22.13 -16.62 15.82
N ARG A 211 22.25 -17.15 17.03
CA ARG A 211 22.94 -18.43 17.32
C ARG A 211 22.26 -19.62 16.63
N GLN A 212 20.94 -19.69 16.63
CA GLN A 212 20.19 -20.85 16.15
C GLN A 212 19.02 -20.50 15.23
N VAL A 213 18.87 -19.23 14.83
CA VAL A 213 17.74 -18.78 14.03
C VAL A 213 17.67 -19.48 12.68
N THR A 214 16.47 -19.96 12.33
CA THR A 214 16.16 -20.61 11.05
C THR A 214 15.00 -19.89 10.35
N LEU A 215 14.80 -20.18 9.07
CA LEU A 215 13.59 -19.70 8.37
C LEU A 215 12.30 -20.32 8.91
N ASP A 216 12.38 -21.54 9.51
CA ASP A 216 11.24 -22.16 10.17
C ASP A 216 10.82 -21.37 11.41
N MET A 217 11.78 -20.96 12.23
CA MET A 217 11.51 -20.12 13.40
C MET A 217 10.91 -18.77 12.99
N LEU A 218 11.43 -18.11 11.96
CA LEU A 218 10.83 -16.88 11.43
C LEU A 218 9.44 -17.11 10.86
N SER A 219 9.23 -18.25 10.17
CA SER A 219 7.93 -18.62 9.61
C SER A 219 6.87 -18.76 10.70
N ALA A 220 7.21 -19.40 11.79
CA ALA A 220 6.33 -19.57 12.95
C ALA A 220 6.06 -18.24 13.67
N GLU A 221 7.09 -17.46 13.94
CA GLU A 221 7.00 -16.18 14.67
C GLU A 221 6.17 -15.12 13.91
N PHE A 222 6.45 -14.96 12.62
CA PHE A 222 5.82 -13.91 11.81
C PHE A 222 4.60 -14.39 11.01
N HIS A 223 4.21 -15.65 11.13
CA HIS A 223 3.10 -16.28 10.39
C HIS A 223 3.21 -16.08 8.86
N LEU A 224 4.43 -16.20 8.33
CA LEU A 224 4.74 -16.02 6.91
C LEU A 224 5.38 -17.29 6.33
N SER A 225 5.09 -17.63 5.08
CA SER A 225 5.73 -18.79 4.45
C SER A 225 7.23 -18.56 4.21
N LYS A 226 8.03 -19.62 4.29
CA LYS A 226 9.49 -19.56 4.06
C LYS A 226 9.88 -18.96 2.69
N PRO A 227 9.22 -19.31 1.57
CA PRO A 227 9.49 -18.70 0.29
C PRO A 227 9.23 -17.19 0.29
N TYR A 228 8.12 -16.75 0.91
CA TYR A 228 7.81 -15.33 1.05
C TYR A 228 8.86 -14.61 1.90
N LEU A 229 9.23 -15.14 3.06
CA LEU A 229 10.28 -14.58 3.93
C LEU A 229 11.61 -14.42 3.21
N SER A 230 12.06 -15.44 2.47
CA SER A 230 13.30 -15.39 1.71
C SER A 230 13.30 -14.29 0.67
N LYS A 231 12.21 -14.16 -0.09
CA LYS A 231 12.00 -13.12 -1.09
C LYS A 231 11.94 -11.74 -0.44
N TYR A 232 11.13 -11.61 0.61
CA TYR A 232 10.89 -10.36 1.33
C TYR A 232 12.17 -9.79 1.96
N ILE A 233 12.95 -10.64 2.66
CA ILE A 233 14.25 -10.25 3.25
C ILE A 233 15.21 -9.80 2.14
N LYS A 234 15.28 -10.53 1.02
CA LYS A 234 16.16 -10.18 -0.10
C LYS A 234 15.77 -8.83 -0.73
N GLU A 235 14.48 -8.57 -0.90
CA GLU A 235 13.98 -7.31 -1.49
C GLU A 235 14.17 -6.11 -0.54
N LYS A 236 13.93 -6.29 0.76
CA LYS A 236 13.96 -5.17 1.72
C LYS A 236 15.32 -4.94 2.36
N ALA A 237 16.09 -6.00 2.66
CA ALA A 237 17.42 -5.88 3.24
C ALA A 237 18.56 -5.91 2.19
N GLY A 238 18.23 -6.05 0.88
CA GLY A 238 19.21 -6.12 -0.21
C GLY A 238 20.10 -7.36 -0.17
N THR A 239 19.81 -8.34 0.73
CA THR A 239 20.67 -9.51 0.93
C THR A 239 19.87 -10.73 1.39
N THR A 240 20.45 -11.93 1.33
CA THR A 240 19.76 -13.17 1.73
C THR A 240 19.67 -13.29 3.24
N PHE A 241 18.67 -14.05 3.75
CA PHE A 241 18.54 -14.40 5.15
C PHE A 241 19.84 -14.96 5.75
N GLN A 242 20.48 -15.91 5.05
CA GLN A 242 21.75 -16.50 5.49
C GLN A 242 22.87 -15.49 5.59
N ALA A 243 22.93 -14.50 4.70
CA ALA A 243 23.91 -13.42 4.76
C ALA A 243 23.66 -12.49 5.94
N VAL A 244 22.40 -12.21 6.29
CA VAL A 244 22.03 -11.45 7.50
C VAL A 244 22.49 -12.19 8.75
N VAL A 245 22.14 -13.47 8.90
CA VAL A 245 22.55 -14.30 10.05
C VAL A 245 24.06 -14.36 10.16
N LYS A 246 24.77 -14.63 9.05
CA LYS A 246 26.25 -14.66 9.04
C LYS A 246 26.84 -13.32 9.51
N LYS A 247 26.32 -12.20 9.04
CA LYS A 247 26.79 -10.86 9.42
C LYS A 247 26.65 -10.64 10.93
N GLU A 248 25.51 -11.01 11.52
CA GLU A 248 25.29 -10.85 12.96
C GLU A 248 26.16 -11.79 13.78
N ARG A 249 26.33 -13.06 13.37
CA ARG A 249 27.26 -14.00 14.00
C ARG A 249 28.69 -13.50 13.99
N MET A 250 29.20 -13.00 12.87
CA MET A 250 30.54 -12.44 12.73
C MET A 250 30.74 -11.18 13.57
N LYS A 251 29.72 -10.30 13.61
CA LYS A 251 29.73 -9.10 14.46
C LYS A 251 29.85 -9.48 15.95
N LYS A 252 29.07 -10.46 16.40
CA LYS A 252 29.13 -10.93 17.79
C LYS A 252 30.45 -11.62 18.10
N ALA A 253 30.97 -12.47 17.19
CA ALA A 253 32.29 -13.09 17.32
C ALA A 253 33.40 -12.06 17.50
N ARG A 254 33.36 -10.98 16.70
CA ARG A 254 34.33 -9.88 16.83
C ARG A 254 34.30 -9.23 18.21
N THR A 255 33.10 -9.01 18.75
CA THR A 255 32.94 -8.46 20.11
C THR A 255 33.50 -9.39 21.16
N LEU A 256 33.14 -10.68 21.10
CA LEU A 256 33.64 -11.68 22.06
C LEU A 256 35.17 -11.84 22.02
N LEU A 257 35.77 -11.86 20.83
CA LEU A 257 37.22 -11.94 20.66
C LEU A 257 37.97 -10.74 21.26
N ARG A 258 37.36 -9.56 21.25
CA ARG A 258 37.92 -8.33 21.79
C ARG A 258 37.73 -8.19 23.31
N GLU A 259 36.54 -8.58 23.79
CA GLU A 259 36.09 -8.28 25.15
C GLU A 259 36.26 -9.45 26.12
N THR A 260 36.63 -10.63 25.62
CA THR A 260 36.82 -11.83 26.47
C THR A 260 38.07 -12.59 26.12
N ASN A 261 38.57 -13.39 27.09
CA ASN A 261 39.70 -14.31 26.92
C ASN A 261 39.26 -15.72 26.50
N GLN A 262 38.04 -15.90 26.01
CA GLN A 262 37.53 -17.19 25.54
C GLN A 262 38.38 -17.73 24.37
N THR A 263 38.53 -19.06 24.27
CA THR A 263 39.22 -19.66 23.11
C THR A 263 38.47 -19.41 21.81
N VAL A 264 39.15 -19.50 20.67
CA VAL A 264 38.50 -19.31 19.34
C VAL A 264 37.42 -20.36 19.13
N GLU A 265 37.63 -21.57 19.62
CA GLU A 265 36.68 -22.70 19.57
C GLU A 265 35.41 -22.36 20.37
N THR A 266 35.59 -21.83 21.59
CA THR A 266 34.45 -21.41 22.43
C THR A 266 33.66 -20.28 21.77
N VAL A 267 34.34 -19.27 21.23
CA VAL A 267 33.70 -18.17 20.51
C VAL A 267 32.94 -18.68 19.28
N ALA A 268 33.55 -19.61 18.49
CA ALA A 268 32.87 -20.19 17.32
C ALA A 268 31.57 -20.91 17.71
N ALA A 269 31.63 -21.75 18.76
CA ALA A 269 30.46 -22.46 19.29
C ALA A 269 29.39 -21.49 19.82
N GLU A 270 29.78 -20.44 20.53
CA GLU A 270 28.90 -19.45 21.12
C GLU A 270 28.14 -18.66 20.05
N VAL A 271 28.76 -18.38 18.90
CA VAL A 271 28.09 -17.70 17.78
C VAL A 271 27.41 -18.65 16.79
N GLY A 272 27.32 -19.95 17.12
CA GLY A 272 26.54 -20.93 16.38
C GLY A 272 27.28 -21.59 15.21
N TYR A 273 28.61 -21.79 15.33
CA TYR A 273 29.41 -22.60 14.41
C TYR A 273 29.99 -23.84 15.12
N GLU A 274 29.56 -25.00 14.67
CA GLU A 274 30.08 -26.28 15.15
C GLU A 274 31.51 -26.57 14.63
N ASN A 275 31.79 -26.12 13.38
CA ASN A 275 33.09 -26.32 12.74
C ASN A 275 33.94 -25.05 12.82
N VAL A 276 35.01 -25.12 13.60
CA VAL A 276 35.96 -24.02 13.88
C VAL A 276 36.73 -23.61 12.61
N GLU A 277 37.10 -24.55 11.74
CA GLU A 277 37.81 -24.22 10.49
C GLU A 277 36.92 -23.43 9.55
N HIS A 278 35.65 -23.82 9.48
CA HIS A 278 34.65 -23.07 8.72
C HIS A 278 34.47 -21.66 9.28
N PHE A 279 34.35 -21.52 10.58
CA PHE A 279 34.31 -20.23 11.28
C PHE A 279 35.54 -19.38 10.96
N ASN A 280 36.75 -19.91 11.06
CA ASN A 280 38.01 -19.20 10.79
C ASN A 280 38.05 -18.65 9.37
N ARG A 281 37.62 -19.43 8.36
CA ARG A 281 37.54 -19.00 6.98
C ARG A 281 36.52 -17.86 6.78
N LEU A 282 35.36 -17.97 7.41
CA LEU A 282 34.33 -16.92 7.34
C LEU A 282 34.74 -15.63 8.03
N PHE A 283 35.37 -15.74 9.18
CA PHE A 283 35.91 -14.60 9.93
C PHE A 283 36.99 -13.87 9.13
N LYS A 284 37.96 -14.60 8.60
CA LYS A 284 39.00 -14.04 7.71
C LYS A 284 38.40 -13.37 6.48
N LYS A 285 37.38 -13.99 5.87
CA LYS A 285 36.66 -13.39 4.71
C LYS A 285 35.94 -12.10 5.09
N SER A 286 35.41 -11.99 6.32
CA SER A 286 34.67 -10.85 6.80
C SER A 286 35.53 -9.68 7.27
N TYR A 287 36.70 -9.96 7.85
CA TYR A 287 37.55 -8.96 8.51
C TYR A 287 38.99 -8.90 7.99
N GLY A 288 39.34 -9.68 6.97
CA GLY A 288 40.68 -9.68 6.36
C GLY A 288 41.75 -10.44 7.12
N MET A 289 41.52 -10.83 8.38
CA MET A 289 42.46 -11.50 9.27
C MET A 289 41.80 -12.64 10.05
N THR A 290 42.59 -13.57 10.55
CA THR A 290 42.11 -14.69 11.38
C THR A 290 41.62 -14.20 12.75
N PRO A 291 40.76 -14.97 13.47
CA PRO A 291 40.34 -14.65 14.83
C PRO A 291 41.50 -14.44 15.80
N VAL A 292 42.57 -15.27 15.71
CA VAL A 292 43.77 -15.14 16.54
C VAL A 292 44.49 -13.83 16.24
N GLN A 293 44.74 -13.52 14.96
CA GLN A 293 45.36 -12.26 14.56
C GLN A 293 44.53 -11.04 14.98
N TYR A 294 43.20 -11.14 14.90
CA TYR A 294 42.32 -10.08 15.35
C TYR A 294 42.45 -9.79 16.83
N ARG A 295 42.54 -10.83 17.68
CA ARG A 295 42.73 -10.71 19.13
C ARG A 295 44.06 -10.08 19.47
N THR A 296 45.18 -10.60 18.94
CA THR A 296 46.53 -10.10 19.22
C THR A 296 46.77 -8.68 18.72
N GLY A 297 46.16 -8.29 17.64
CA GLY A 297 46.24 -6.91 17.11
C GLY A 297 45.41 -5.88 17.88
N HIS A 298 44.56 -6.31 18.83
CA HIS A 298 43.72 -5.45 19.68
C HIS A 298 43.99 -5.58 21.17
N THR A 299 44.92 -6.44 21.60
CA THR A 299 45.48 -6.38 22.93
C THR A 299 46.56 -5.30 22.94
N GLU A 300 46.22 -4.11 23.47
CA GLU A 300 47.22 -3.13 23.81
C GLU A 300 48.18 -3.78 24.83
N PRO A 301 49.52 -3.59 24.72
CA PRO A 301 50.40 -4.02 25.75
C PRO A 301 50.08 -3.24 27.03
N GLU A 302 49.68 -3.95 28.09
CA GLU A 302 49.66 -3.37 29.44
C GLU A 302 51.06 -2.87 29.77
N HIS A 303 51.17 -1.53 29.89
CA HIS A 303 52.31 -0.87 30.48
C HIS A 303 51.99 -0.42 31.91
#